data_471c9c63566624050f5a2d4b0eecc8d7
#
_entry.id   471c9c63566624050f5a2d4b0eecc8d7
#
_cell.length_a   1.000
_cell.length_b   1.000
_cell.length_c   1.000
_cell.angle_alpha   90.00
_cell.angle_beta   90.00
_cell.angle_gamma   90.00
#
_symmetry.space_group_name_H-M   'P 1'
#
loop_
_entity.id
_entity.type
_entity.pdbx_description
1 polymer ?
#
loop_
_entity_poly.entity_id
_entity_poly.type
_entity_poly.pdbx_seq_one_letter_code
_entity_poly.pdbx_strand_id
1 'polypeptide(L)'
;IQYNYQGEGDVTEVKVGLGWEPFKNFSVGIAAQYYWGDIDRTFVMTPTAITGEGTFTSTVGQDNYSISSIKGQVGVQWNAILNAKRILTFGATYDFGGDLNPEVTKKLYIGDLYNTVVKGDTTHLKLVLPRQLAVGAYYQTGRWAVGVDYVFQNWGGRNSGYEMTGTSGSGENKTEYKVAYTNTSTIKMGVEYTPNRYDARHFLKRWSYRAGFRYGAYNQTFNGDKLAQYAVTAGIGIPVRRGAFSAIDIGVEYGRRGYNIADRLGLVRQQYFKFAIGFTLFAGQMENGEYWFMRSKFD
;
A
#
# COMPACT_ATOMS: atom_id res chain seq x y z
N ILE A 1 -15.35 9.39 -31.45
CA ILE A 1 -15.90 8.83 -30.20
C ILE A 1 -14.94 9.20 -29.08
N GLN A 2 -15.46 9.86 -28.07
CA GLN A 2 -14.70 10.22 -26.87
C GLN A 2 -15.09 9.26 -25.74
N TYR A 3 -14.09 8.75 -25.01
CA TYR A 3 -14.29 7.94 -23.82
C TYR A 3 -13.84 8.71 -22.59
N ASN A 4 -14.69 8.74 -21.57
CA ASN A 4 -14.35 9.27 -20.26
C ASN A 4 -14.53 8.15 -19.22
N TYR A 5 -13.52 7.93 -18.39
CA TYR A 5 -13.52 6.91 -17.35
C TYR A 5 -13.41 7.56 -15.98
N GLN A 6 -14.28 7.15 -15.07
CA GLN A 6 -14.31 7.60 -13.68
C GLN A 6 -14.33 6.38 -12.77
N GLY A 7 -13.61 6.42 -11.67
CA GLY A 7 -13.64 5.39 -10.62
C GLY A 7 -13.80 6.05 -9.27
N GLU A 8 -14.74 5.55 -8.47
CA GLU A 8 -15.04 6.00 -7.12
C GLU A 8 -15.16 4.81 -6.19
N GLY A 9 -15.08 5.06 -4.87
CA GLY A 9 -15.22 4.04 -3.85
C GLY A 9 -13.89 3.60 -3.24
N ASP A 10 -14.00 2.79 -2.20
CA ASP A 10 -12.86 2.28 -1.45
C ASP A 10 -13.11 0.87 -0.90
N VAL A 11 -12.06 0.29 -0.36
CA VAL A 11 -12.11 -0.97 0.38
C VAL A 11 -11.54 -0.72 1.77
N THR A 12 -12.38 -0.89 2.76
CA THR A 12 -12.02 -0.73 4.18
C THR A 12 -11.48 -2.04 4.74
N GLU A 13 -10.47 -1.97 5.58
CA GLU A 13 -9.90 -3.10 6.31
C GLU A 13 -10.04 -2.88 7.82
N VAL A 14 -10.52 -3.90 8.51
CA VAL A 14 -10.40 -4.03 9.97
C VAL A 14 -9.53 -5.23 10.29
N LYS A 15 -8.51 -4.99 11.11
CA LYS A 15 -7.57 -6.01 11.56
C LYS A 15 -7.65 -6.20 13.07
N VAL A 16 -7.84 -7.44 13.51
CA VAL A 16 -7.80 -7.84 14.92
C VAL A 16 -6.72 -8.90 15.08
N GLY A 17 -5.87 -8.75 16.09
CA GLY A 17 -4.76 -9.64 16.32
C GLY A 17 -4.54 -9.94 17.80
N LEU A 18 -3.98 -11.13 18.06
CA LEU A 18 -3.55 -11.58 19.36
C LEU A 18 -2.08 -11.94 19.29
N GLY A 19 -1.33 -11.53 20.30
CA GLY A 19 0.08 -11.83 20.47
C GLY A 19 0.33 -12.56 21.78
N TRP A 20 1.25 -13.50 21.79
CA TRP A 20 1.67 -14.24 22.94
C TRP A 20 3.20 -14.42 22.95
N GLU A 21 3.82 -14.29 24.11
CA GLU A 21 5.24 -14.53 24.34
C GLU A 21 5.44 -15.84 25.10
N PRO A 22 5.56 -17.00 24.39
CA PRO A 22 5.74 -18.30 25.03
C PRO A 22 7.09 -18.42 25.76
N PHE A 23 8.11 -17.75 25.23
CA PHE A 23 9.44 -17.75 25.80
C PHE A 23 9.98 -16.31 25.84
N LYS A 24 10.85 -16.01 26.78
CA LYS A 24 11.47 -14.70 26.90
C LYS A 24 12.08 -14.24 25.57
N ASN A 25 11.70 -13.05 25.12
CA ASN A 25 12.16 -12.42 23.88
C ASN A 25 11.68 -13.12 22.59
N PHE A 26 10.80 -14.11 22.66
CA PHE A 26 10.22 -14.77 21.50
C PHE A 26 8.70 -14.65 21.54
N SER A 27 8.13 -13.99 20.54
CA SER A 27 6.70 -13.73 20.45
C SER A 27 6.11 -14.37 19.19
N VAL A 28 4.90 -14.86 19.32
CA VAL A 28 4.08 -15.34 18.20
C VAL A 28 2.78 -14.56 18.15
N GLY A 29 2.24 -14.35 16.97
CA GLY A 29 1.00 -13.61 16.78
C GLY A 29 0.16 -14.19 15.68
N ILE A 30 -1.15 -14.05 15.85
CA ILE A 30 -2.15 -14.35 14.82
C ILE A 30 -3.03 -13.11 14.62
N ALA A 31 -3.48 -12.88 13.41
CA ALA A 31 -4.42 -11.80 13.11
C ALA A 31 -5.44 -12.24 12.05
N ALA A 32 -6.65 -11.72 12.18
CA ALA A 32 -7.69 -11.79 11.17
C ALA A 32 -7.91 -10.39 10.61
N GLN A 33 -8.10 -10.29 9.30
CA GLN A 33 -8.37 -9.07 8.56
C GLN A 33 -9.67 -9.25 7.81
N TYR A 34 -10.62 -8.34 7.99
CA TYR A 34 -11.87 -8.31 7.25
C TYR A 34 -11.88 -7.11 6.33
N TYR A 35 -12.16 -7.35 5.05
CA TYR A 35 -12.24 -6.37 3.99
C TYR A 35 -13.68 -6.23 3.54
N TRP A 36 -14.15 -4.99 3.39
CA TRP A 36 -15.45 -4.70 2.78
C TRP A 36 -15.40 -3.35 2.08
N GLY A 37 -16.24 -3.20 1.08
CA GLY A 37 -16.39 -1.94 0.35
C GLY A 37 -16.93 -2.14 -1.04
N ASP A 38 -17.25 -1.00 -1.66
CA ASP A 38 -17.79 -0.94 -2.99
C ASP A 38 -16.91 -0.03 -3.86
N ILE A 39 -16.67 -0.46 -5.10
CA ILE A 39 -15.93 0.31 -6.10
C ILE A 39 -16.83 0.46 -7.32
N ASP A 40 -17.15 1.70 -7.66
CA ASP A 40 -17.89 2.06 -8.85
C ASP A 40 -16.95 2.49 -9.96
N ARG A 41 -17.10 1.90 -11.13
CA ARG A 41 -16.40 2.29 -12.35
C ARG A 41 -17.43 2.70 -13.39
N THR A 42 -17.39 3.97 -13.78
CA THR A 42 -18.26 4.53 -14.80
C THR A 42 -17.44 4.84 -16.04
N PHE A 43 -17.95 4.47 -17.20
CA PHE A 43 -17.42 4.95 -18.48
C PHE A 43 -18.52 5.61 -19.27
N VAL A 44 -18.20 6.74 -19.86
CA VAL A 44 -19.10 7.50 -20.75
C VAL A 44 -18.51 7.49 -22.14
N MET A 45 -19.27 6.98 -23.09
CA MET A 45 -18.94 6.98 -24.50
C MET A 45 -19.80 8.05 -25.20
N THR A 46 -19.16 9.12 -25.63
CA THR A 46 -19.83 10.20 -26.36
C THR A 46 -19.42 10.13 -27.83
N PRO A 47 -20.40 9.90 -28.75
CA PRO A 47 -20.15 9.97 -30.18
C PRO A 47 -19.78 11.40 -30.56
N THR A 48 -18.74 11.57 -31.37
CA THR A 48 -18.42 12.88 -31.95
C THR A 48 -19.09 12.98 -33.32
N ALA A 49 -19.89 13.99 -33.52
CA ALA A 49 -20.57 14.21 -34.83
C ALA A 49 -19.50 14.44 -35.92
N ILE A 50 -19.53 13.59 -36.92
CA ILE A 50 -18.83 13.83 -38.20
C ILE A 50 -19.91 14.32 -39.15
N THR A 51 -19.99 15.64 -39.36
CA THR A 51 -20.78 16.36 -40.38
C THR A 51 -22.04 15.60 -40.84
N GLY A 52 -23.20 15.94 -40.29
CA GLY A 52 -24.48 15.40 -40.73
C GLY A 52 -25.55 15.51 -39.62
N GLU A 53 -26.75 15.69 -40.04
CA GLU A 53 -27.97 15.76 -39.21
C GLU A 53 -28.16 14.43 -38.45
N GLY A 54 -27.95 14.44 -37.14
CA GLY A 54 -28.23 13.32 -36.25
C GLY A 54 -27.94 13.65 -34.80
N THR A 55 -28.92 13.40 -33.95
CA THR A 55 -28.71 13.44 -32.47
C THR A 55 -28.07 12.14 -32.02
N PHE A 56 -26.80 12.20 -31.64
CA PHE A 56 -26.13 11.06 -31.05
C PHE A 56 -26.28 11.09 -29.53
N THR A 57 -26.75 10.01 -28.98
CA THR A 57 -26.92 9.86 -27.52
C THR A 57 -25.74 9.20 -26.91
N SER A 58 -25.22 9.73 -25.79
CA SER A 58 -24.15 9.12 -25.05
C SER A 58 -24.56 7.78 -24.45
N THR A 59 -23.65 6.86 -24.37
CA THR A 59 -23.84 5.59 -23.68
C THR A 59 -23.00 5.59 -22.41
N VAL A 60 -23.62 5.25 -21.28
CA VAL A 60 -22.96 5.19 -19.97
C VAL A 60 -22.99 3.75 -19.50
N GLY A 61 -21.82 3.21 -19.23
CA GLY A 61 -21.68 1.93 -18.55
C GLY A 61 -21.20 2.13 -17.12
N GLN A 62 -21.81 1.39 -16.21
CA GLN A 62 -21.46 1.39 -14.79
C GLN A 62 -21.18 -0.05 -14.35
N ASP A 63 -20.00 -0.28 -13.79
CA ASP A 63 -19.60 -1.52 -13.14
C ASP A 63 -19.47 -1.24 -11.63
N ASN A 64 -20.34 -1.82 -10.82
CA ASN A 64 -20.23 -1.80 -9.36
C ASN A 64 -19.60 -3.10 -8.88
N TYR A 65 -18.53 -2.99 -8.09
CA TYR A 65 -17.80 -4.11 -7.48
C TYR A 65 -18.05 -4.09 -5.97
N SER A 66 -18.86 -5.01 -5.46
CA SER A 66 -19.08 -5.19 -4.03
C SER A 66 -18.16 -6.27 -3.49
N ILE A 67 -17.37 -5.92 -2.49
CA ILE A 67 -16.28 -6.73 -1.94
C ILE A 67 -16.59 -7.06 -0.48
N SER A 68 -16.47 -8.34 -0.13
CA SER A 68 -16.53 -8.82 1.26
C SER A 68 -15.61 -10.03 1.40
N SER A 69 -14.56 -9.93 2.21
CA SER A 69 -13.57 -11.00 2.34
C SER A 69 -12.89 -11.01 3.70
N ILE A 70 -12.44 -12.19 4.12
CA ILE A 70 -11.62 -12.37 5.32
C ILE A 70 -10.26 -12.95 4.96
N LYS A 71 -9.22 -12.51 5.65
CA LYS A 71 -7.84 -12.98 5.49
C LYS A 71 -7.20 -13.23 6.84
N GLY A 72 -6.39 -14.28 6.92
CA GLY A 72 -5.59 -14.60 8.11
C GLY A 72 -4.13 -14.22 7.94
N GLN A 73 -3.48 -13.89 9.05
CA GLN A 73 -2.04 -13.62 9.14
C GLN A 73 -1.46 -14.30 10.37
N VAL A 74 -0.26 -14.83 10.26
CA VAL A 74 0.55 -15.31 11.39
C VAL A 74 1.89 -14.60 11.39
N GLY A 75 2.48 -14.45 12.56
CA GLY A 75 3.77 -13.79 12.70
C GLY A 75 4.59 -14.33 13.85
N VAL A 76 5.89 -14.21 13.74
CA VAL A 76 6.86 -14.54 14.78
C VAL A 76 7.86 -13.40 14.92
N GLN A 77 8.33 -13.15 16.13
CA GLN A 77 9.33 -12.16 16.43
C GLN A 77 10.30 -12.70 17.48
N TRP A 78 11.58 -12.45 17.29
CA TRP A 78 12.63 -12.79 18.24
C TRP A 78 13.53 -11.58 18.48
N ASN A 79 13.71 -11.23 19.77
CA ASN A 79 14.52 -10.11 20.21
C ASN A 79 15.84 -10.64 20.80
N ALA A 80 16.94 -10.52 20.06
CA ALA A 80 18.28 -10.82 20.57
C ALA A 80 18.81 -9.57 21.33
N ILE A 81 18.80 -9.64 22.64
CA ILE A 81 19.33 -8.57 23.50
C ILE A 81 20.84 -8.73 23.59
N LEU A 82 21.58 -7.92 22.85
CA LEU A 82 23.03 -7.96 22.82
C LEU A 82 23.64 -7.33 24.07
N ASN A 83 23.04 -6.25 24.57
CA ASN A 83 23.34 -5.61 25.86
C ASN A 83 22.22 -4.62 26.22
N ALA A 84 22.31 -3.94 27.37
CA ALA A 84 21.30 -2.99 27.86
C ALA A 84 20.96 -1.83 26.89
N LYS A 85 21.75 -1.59 25.84
CA LYS A 85 21.57 -0.48 24.88
C LYS A 85 21.47 -0.95 23.43
N ARG A 86 21.57 -2.24 23.15
CA ARG A 86 21.62 -2.79 21.80
C ARG A 86 20.68 -3.98 21.68
N ILE A 87 19.71 -3.87 20.81
CA ILE A 87 18.73 -4.93 20.54
C ILE A 87 18.76 -5.22 19.04
N LEU A 88 18.75 -6.48 18.69
CA LEU A 88 18.57 -6.95 17.33
C LEU A 88 17.28 -7.77 17.30
N THR A 89 16.31 -7.33 16.52
CA THR A 89 15.00 -7.97 16.37
C THR A 89 14.91 -8.64 15.01
N PHE A 90 14.53 -9.89 14.96
CA PHE A 90 14.13 -10.59 13.75
C PHE A 90 12.63 -10.80 13.76
N GLY A 91 11.99 -10.59 12.61
CA GLY A 91 10.56 -10.81 12.44
C GLY A 91 10.26 -11.53 11.15
N ALA A 92 9.21 -12.36 11.18
CA ALA A 92 8.64 -12.94 9.99
C ALA A 92 7.12 -12.94 10.10
N THR A 93 6.44 -12.63 8.99
CA THR A 93 4.99 -12.70 8.89
C THR A 93 4.58 -13.44 7.63
N TYR A 94 3.51 -14.22 7.74
CA TYR A 94 2.91 -14.89 6.61
C TYR A 94 1.42 -14.58 6.54
N ASP A 95 1.01 -14.01 5.41
CA ASP A 95 -0.38 -13.76 5.03
C ASP A 95 -0.87 -14.89 4.16
N PHE A 96 -1.99 -15.51 4.53
CA PHE A 96 -2.57 -16.62 3.76
C PHE A 96 -3.20 -16.20 2.44
N GLY A 97 -3.31 -14.87 2.20
CA GLY A 97 -4.06 -14.33 1.10
C GLY A 97 -5.58 -14.43 1.34
N GLY A 98 -6.37 -14.03 0.38
CA GLY A 98 -7.82 -14.06 0.48
C GLY A 98 -8.46 -14.00 -0.90
N ASP A 99 -9.66 -14.53 -1.00
CA ASP A 99 -10.47 -14.43 -2.20
C ASP A 99 -11.42 -13.24 -2.01
N LEU A 100 -11.25 -12.19 -2.79
CA LEU A 100 -12.14 -11.03 -2.74
C LEU A 100 -13.47 -11.30 -3.43
N ASN A 101 -13.45 -12.14 -4.48
CA ASN A 101 -14.59 -12.59 -5.27
C ASN A 101 -15.72 -11.56 -5.35
N PRO A 102 -15.47 -10.35 -5.86
CA PRO A 102 -16.45 -9.30 -5.86
C PRO A 102 -17.66 -9.71 -6.70
N GLU A 103 -18.83 -9.39 -6.17
CA GLU A 103 -20.04 -9.35 -6.97
C GLU A 103 -19.96 -8.12 -7.87
N VAL A 104 -20.05 -8.34 -9.19
CA VAL A 104 -19.93 -7.27 -10.17
C VAL A 104 -21.29 -7.07 -10.82
N THR A 105 -21.96 -5.97 -10.50
CA THR A 105 -23.19 -5.53 -11.17
C THR A 105 -22.84 -4.57 -12.29
N LYS A 106 -23.12 -5.00 -13.53
CA LYS A 106 -22.90 -4.19 -14.74
C LYS A 106 -24.22 -3.62 -15.21
N LYS A 107 -24.27 -2.32 -15.42
CA LYS A 107 -25.42 -1.60 -15.96
C LYS A 107 -25.02 -0.78 -17.16
N LEU A 108 -25.83 -0.80 -18.21
CA LEU A 108 -25.65 0.01 -19.40
C LEU A 108 -26.85 0.91 -19.57
N TYR A 109 -26.60 2.19 -19.74
CA TYR A 109 -27.61 3.22 -19.94
C TYR A 109 -27.41 3.90 -21.29
N ILE A 110 -28.50 4.27 -21.96
CA ILE A 110 -28.49 5.15 -23.13
C ILE A 110 -29.00 6.52 -22.66
N GLY A 111 -28.21 7.56 -22.91
CA GLY A 111 -28.45 8.90 -22.41
C GLY A 111 -27.75 9.17 -21.09
N ASP A 112 -28.43 9.77 -20.13
CA ASP A 112 -27.95 10.04 -18.80
C ASP A 112 -28.01 8.80 -17.89
N LEU A 113 -27.19 8.77 -16.83
CA LEU A 113 -27.16 7.70 -15.79
C LEU A 113 -28.54 7.43 -15.16
N TYR A 114 -29.47 8.35 -15.27
CA TYR A 114 -30.78 8.27 -14.67
C TYR A 114 -31.90 7.85 -15.67
N ASN A 115 -31.52 7.64 -16.92
CA ASN A 115 -32.45 7.18 -17.95
C ASN A 115 -32.38 5.64 -18.10
N THR A 116 -33.26 5.10 -18.91
CA THR A 116 -33.56 3.67 -19.02
C THR A 116 -32.33 2.76 -19.03
N VAL A 117 -32.25 1.83 -18.07
CA VAL A 117 -31.30 0.71 -18.09
C VAL A 117 -31.60 -0.17 -19.30
N VAL A 118 -30.67 -0.27 -20.23
CA VAL A 118 -30.81 -1.10 -21.43
C VAL A 118 -30.42 -2.54 -21.14
N LYS A 119 -29.41 -2.73 -20.27
CA LYS A 119 -28.96 -4.03 -19.89
C LYS A 119 -28.37 -3.98 -18.49
N GLY A 120 -28.79 -4.90 -17.63
CA GLY A 120 -28.17 -5.19 -16.33
C GLY A 120 -27.74 -6.65 -16.28
N ASP A 121 -26.59 -6.92 -15.72
CA ASP A 121 -26.08 -8.27 -15.50
C ASP A 121 -25.26 -8.28 -14.20
N THR A 122 -25.38 -9.36 -13.45
CA THR A 122 -24.60 -9.56 -12.21
C THR A 122 -23.75 -10.80 -12.36
N THR A 123 -22.47 -10.63 -12.19
CA THR A 123 -21.48 -11.70 -12.32
C THR A 123 -20.53 -11.71 -11.14
N HIS A 124 -19.97 -12.86 -10.81
CA HIS A 124 -18.90 -12.95 -9.83
C HIS A 124 -17.55 -12.94 -10.53
N LEU A 125 -16.71 -11.97 -10.19
CA LEU A 125 -15.36 -11.89 -10.70
C LEU A 125 -14.42 -12.61 -9.72
N LYS A 126 -13.55 -13.47 -10.23
CA LYS A 126 -12.50 -14.07 -9.42
C LYS A 126 -11.35 -13.09 -9.26
N LEU A 127 -11.30 -12.39 -8.13
CA LEU A 127 -10.18 -11.53 -7.74
C LEU A 127 -9.58 -12.07 -6.44
N VAL A 128 -8.28 -12.26 -6.41
CA VAL A 128 -7.60 -12.94 -5.32
C VAL A 128 -6.46 -12.08 -4.79
N LEU A 129 -6.43 -11.88 -3.48
CA LEU A 129 -5.31 -11.27 -2.78
C LEU A 129 -4.13 -12.27 -2.71
N PRO A 130 -2.88 -11.81 -2.88
CA PRO A 130 -1.73 -12.69 -2.86
C PRO A 130 -1.46 -13.24 -1.46
N ARG A 131 -0.85 -14.40 -1.40
CA ARG A 131 -0.12 -14.82 -0.21
C ARG A 131 1.13 -13.96 -0.09
N GLN A 132 1.46 -13.54 1.12
CA GLN A 132 2.64 -12.70 1.37
C GLN A 132 3.50 -13.31 2.45
N LEU A 133 4.79 -13.38 2.19
CA LEU A 133 5.83 -13.64 3.17
C LEU A 133 6.65 -12.37 3.35
N ALA A 134 6.75 -11.87 4.57
CA ALA A 134 7.66 -10.79 4.91
C ALA A 134 8.62 -11.26 5.99
N VAL A 135 9.90 -10.99 5.81
CA VAL A 135 10.96 -11.24 6.78
C VAL A 135 11.79 -9.97 6.96
N GLY A 136 12.20 -9.70 8.19
CA GLY A 136 12.95 -8.49 8.47
C GLY A 136 13.90 -8.62 9.64
N ALA A 137 14.87 -7.73 9.67
CA ALA A 137 15.79 -7.54 10.77
C ALA A 137 15.85 -6.06 11.14
N TYR A 138 15.81 -5.76 12.43
CA TYR A 138 15.86 -4.43 12.97
C TYR A 138 16.90 -4.34 14.09
N TYR A 139 17.88 -3.47 13.90
CA TYR A 139 18.91 -3.21 14.89
C TYR A 139 18.73 -1.83 15.51
N GLN A 140 18.70 -1.76 16.81
CA GLN A 140 18.51 -0.53 17.56
C GLN A 140 19.62 -0.33 18.59
N THR A 141 20.11 0.90 18.66
CA THR A 141 21.00 1.39 19.73
C THR A 141 20.40 2.66 20.35
N GLY A 142 21.07 3.24 21.32
CA GLY A 142 20.61 4.49 21.92
C GLY A 142 20.48 5.69 20.96
N ARG A 143 21.14 5.67 19.80
CA ARG A 143 21.12 6.75 18.81
C ARG A 143 20.71 6.31 17.41
N TRP A 144 20.96 5.08 17.03
CA TRP A 144 20.75 4.55 15.71
C TRP A 144 19.69 3.45 15.72
N ALA A 145 18.82 3.49 14.74
CA ALA A 145 17.98 2.35 14.40
C ALA A 145 18.12 2.08 12.91
N VAL A 146 18.31 0.80 12.54
CA VAL A 146 18.48 0.36 11.15
C VAL A 146 17.58 -0.84 10.92
N GLY A 147 16.80 -0.82 9.87
CA GLY A 147 15.91 -1.92 9.50
C GLY A 147 16.08 -2.34 8.05
N VAL A 148 15.93 -3.63 7.79
CA VAL A 148 15.88 -4.22 6.45
C VAL A 148 14.74 -5.22 6.42
N ASP A 149 13.87 -5.09 5.43
CA ASP A 149 12.74 -6.00 5.19
C ASP A 149 12.78 -6.54 3.77
N TYR A 150 12.45 -7.81 3.62
CA TYR A 150 12.16 -8.46 2.36
C TYR A 150 10.71 -8.92 2.34
N VAL A 151 9.97 -8.55 1.31
CA VAL A 151 8.55 -8.89 1.14
C VAL A 151 8.37 -9.61 -0.19
N PHE A 152 7.88 -10.84 -0.14
CA PHE A 152 7.49 -11.63 -1.31
C PHE A 152 5.97 -11.76 -1.37
N GLN A 153 5.38 -11.53 -2.56
CA GLN A 153 3.95 -11.69 -2.79
C GLN A 153 3.69 -12.58 -4.00
N ASN A 154 2.87 -13.60 -3.83
CA ASN A 154 2.51 -14.57 -4.87
C ASN A 154 1.26 -14.11 -5.65
N TRP A 155 1.37 -13.04 -6.41
CA TRP A 155 0.30 -12.55 -7.28
C TRP A 155 0.07 -13.44 -8.50
N GLY A 156 1.15 -13.85 -9.18
CA GLY A 156 1.08 -14.65 -10.39
C GLY A 156 0.52 -16.05 -10.13
N GLY A 157 0.92 -16.69 -9.01
CA GLY A 157 0.46 -18.03 -8.68
C GLY A 157 -1.03 -18.12 -8.34
N ARG A 158 -1.59 -17.06 -7.75
CA ARG A 158 -3.03 -17.03 -7.39
C ARG A 158 -3.92 -16.48 -8.49
N ASN A 159 -3.39 -15.62 -9.35
CA ASN A 159 -4.10 -15.01 -10.47
C ASN A 159 -3.57 -15.55 -11.82
N SER A 160 -3.08 -16.78 -11.84
CA SER A 160 -2.66 -17.45 -13.06
C SER A 160 -3.85 -17.59 -14.04
N GLY A 161 -3.63 -17.21 -15.29
CA GLY A 161 -4.69 -17.21 -16.30
C GLY A 161 -5.50 -15.90 -16.37
N TYR A 162 -5.24 -14.93 -15.51
CA TYR A 162 -5.78 -13.59 -15.70
C TYR A 162 -4.89 -12.81 -16.66
N GLU A 163 -5.35 -12.67 -17.89
CA GLU A 163 -4.68 -11.88 -18.92
C GLU A 163 -5.64 -10.79 -19.42
N MET A 164 -5.14 -9.58 -19.54
CA MET A 164 -5.84 -8.47 -20.20
C MET A 164 -5.02 -8.00 -21.39
N THR A 165 -5.69 -7.68 -22.47
CA THR A 165 -5.05 -7.00 -23.61
C THR A 165 -5.28 -5.49 -23.45
N GLY A 166 -4.21 -4.72 -23.48
CA GLY A 166 -4.25 -3.27 -23.52
C GLY A 166 -3.68 -2.74 -24.83
N THR A 167 -4.04 -1.52 -25.18
CA THR A 167 -3.49 -0.81 -26.32
C THR A 167 -2.85 0.50 -25.88
N SER A 168 -1.67 0.82 -26.42
CA SER A 168 -0.98 2.09 -26.22
C SER A 168 -0.76 2.75 -27.58
N GLY A 169 -0.84 4.09 -27.60
CA GLY A 169 -0.71 4.89 -28.81
C GLY A 169 -2.04 5.26 -29.46
N SER A 170 -1.98 6.04 -30.52
CA SER A 170 -3.15 6.50 -31.28
C SER A 170 -2.93 6.37 -32.79
N GLY A 171 -4.02 6.20 -33.55
CA GLY A 171 -3.96 6.05 -35.02
C GLY A 171 -3.28 4.75 -35.45
N GLU A 172 -2.41 4.83 -36.46
CA GLU A 172 -1.67 3.69 -37.02
C GLU A 172 -0.55 3.16 -36.10
N ASN A 173 -0.14 3.95 -35.09
CA ASN A 173 0.90 3.59 -34.12
C ASN A 173 0.33 2.96 -32.85
N LYS A 174 -0.71 2.15 -32.96
CA LYS A 174 -1.24 1.38 -31.83
C LYS A 174 -0.37 0.15 -31.56
N THR A 175 0.13 0.06 -30.34
CA THR A 175 0.82 -1.13 -29.85
C THR A 175 -0.08 -1.89 -28.91
N GLU A 176 -0.37 -3.14 -29.21
CA GLU A 176 -1.07 -4.04 -28.29
C GLU A 176 -0.08 -4.65 -27.31
N TYR A 177 -0.47 -4.78 -26.06
CA TYR A 177 0.32 -5.45 -25.04
C TYR A 177 -0.58 -6.32 -24.15
N LYS A 178 -0.01 -7.44 -23.71
CA LYS A 178 -0.65 -8.34 -22.75
C LYS A 178 -0.25 -7.96 -21.35
N VAL A 179 -1.23 -7.85 -20.47
CA VAL A 179 -1.04 -7.60 -19.03
C VAL A 179 -1.38 -8.87 -18.27
N ALA A 180 -0.46 -9.35 -17.46
CA ALA A 180 -0.65 -10.52 -16.60
C ALA A 180 -0.11 -10.24 -15.20
N TYR A 181 -0.61 -10.95 -14.19
CA TYR A 181 -0.07 -10.86 -12.84
C TYR A 181 1.24 -11.65 -12.70
N THR A 182 2.16 -11.11 -11.90
CA THR A 182 3.45 -11.73 -11.60
C THR A 182 3.78 -11.63 -10.13
N ASN A 183 4.55 -12.60 -9.64
CA ASN A 183 5.07 -12.56 -8.29
C ASN A 183 6.00 -11.37 -8.10
N THR A 184 5.90 -10.71 -6.94
CA THR A 184 6.70 -9.55 -6.61
C THR A 184 7.64 -9.84 -5.45
N SER A 185 8.83 -9.24 -5.53
CA SER A 185 9.81 -9.20 -4.43
C SER A 185 10.17 -7.75 -4.20
N THR A 186 10.10 -7.32 -2.94
CA THR A 186 10.41 -5.94 -2.56
C THR A 186 11.37 -5.94 -1.38
N ILE A 187 12.47 -5.21 -1.52
CA ILE A 187 13.43 -4.93 -0.44
C ILE A 187 13.14 -3.51 0.06
N LYS A 188 13.10 -3.35 1.38
CA LYS A 188 12.95 -2.07 2.06
C LYS A 188 14.10 -1.92 3.07
N MET A 189 14.69 -0.75 3.10
CA MET A 189 15.77 -0.42 4.04
C MET A 189 15.48 0.93 4.66
N GLY A 190 15.79 1.08 5.94
CA GLY A 190 15.59 2.34 6.65
C GLY A 190 16.63 2.55 7.72
N VAL A 191 16.99 3.80 7.95
CA VAL A 191 17.85 4.24 9.02
C VAL A 191 17.23 5.44 9.74
N GLU A 192 17.30 5.41 11.06
CA GLU A 192 16.96 6.53 11.93
C GLU A 192 18.18 6.90 12.78
N TYR A 193 18.41 8.19 12.91
CA TYR A 193 19.43 8.75 13.77
C TYR A 193 18.86 9.84 14.68
N THR A 194 18.97 9.65 15.99
CA THR A 194 18.59 10.62 17.01
C THR A 194 19.82 10.96 17.84
N PRO A 195 20.45 12.14 17.65
CA PRO A 195 21.71 12.48 18.28
C PRO A 195 21.68 12.40 19.82
N ASN A 196 20.70 13.04 20.42
CA ASN A 196 20.49 12.98 21.88
C ASN A 196 19.04 13.39 22.22
N ARG A 197 18.20 12.41 22.49
CA ARG A 197 16.76 12.63 22.83
C ARG A 197 16.54 13.51 24.07
N TYR A 198 17.49 13.50 24.99
CA TYR A 198 17.38 14.21 26.27
C TYR A 198 18.18 15.51 26.32
N ASP A 199 18.75 15.99 25.20
CA ASP A 199 19.53 17.23 25.17
C ASP A 199 18.71 18.42 25.64
N ALA A 200 19.21 19.10 26.68
CA ALA A 200 18.53 20.25 27.28
C ALA A 200 18.74 21.54 26.51
N ARG A 201 19.89 21.67 25.84
CA ARG A 201 20.39 22.93 25.29
C ARG A 201 20.11 23.07 23.80
N HIS A 202 20.14 21.95 23.06
CA HIS A 202 20.07 21.98 21.59
C HIS A 202 18.83 21.25 21.10
N PHE A 203 17.83 22.00 20.65
CA PHE A 203 16.55 21.47 20.17
C PHE A 203 16.72 20.46 19.01
N LEU A 204 17.55 20.77 18.02
CA LEU A 204 17.79 19.93 16.87
C LEU A 204 18.44 18.58 17.21
N LYS A 205 19.18 18.47 18.29
CA LYS A 205 19.77 17.19 18.73
C LYS A 205 18.74 16.19 19.24
N ARG A 206 17.52 16.66 19.55
CA ARG A 206 16.40 15.81 19.99
C ARG A 206 15.61 15.24 18.83
N TRP A 207 15.79 15.81 17.63
CA TRP A 207 15.09 15.36 16.44
C TRP A 207 15.57 13.99 16.00
N SER A 208 14.64 13.20 15.44
CA SER A 208 14.94 11.96 14.73
C SER A 208 15.04 12.25 13.24
N TYR A 209 16.15 11.91 12.64
CA TYR A 209 16.43 12.03 11.21
C TYR A 209 16.30 10.67 10.58
N ARG A 210 15.49 10.55 9.53
CA ARG A 210 15.17 9.27 8.90
C ARG A 210 15.49 9.31 7.42
N ALA A 211 16.02 8.20 6.92
CA ALA A 211 16.17 7.97 5.49
C ALA A 211 15.79 6.53 5.17
N GLY A 212 15.23 6.30 3.99
CA GLY A 212 14.84 4.96 3.58
C GLY A 212 14.90 4.78 2.07
N PHE A 213 14.92 3.52 1.69
CA PHE A 213 14.95 3.08 0.30
C PHE A 213 14.07 1.86 0.13
N ARG A 214 13.32 1.82 -0.98
CA ARG A 214 12.52 0.69 -1.40
C ARG A 214 12.81 0.37 -2.85
N TYR A 215 13.04 -0.92 -3.14
CA TYR A 215 13.23 -1.43 -4.49
C TYR A 215 12.44 -2.72 -4.68
N GLY A 216 11.78 -2.86 -5.83
CA GLY A 216 11.03 -4.07 -6.14
C GLY A 216 10.42 -4.03 -7.54
N ALA A 217 9.59 -5.02 -7.82
CA ALA A 217 8.80 -5.09 -9.04
C ALA A 217 7.32 -4.82 -8.74
N TYR A 218 6.62 -4.29 -9.75
CA TYR A 218 5.17 -4.18 -9.72
C TYR A 218 4.54 -5.57 -9.93
N ASN A 219 3.29 -5.73 -9.53
CA ASN A 219 2.60 -7.01 -9.59
C ASN A 219 2.04 -7.38 -10.97
N GLN A 220 2.26 -6.54 -11.96
CA GLN A 220 1.85 -6.77 -13.35
C GLN A 220 3.05 -6.80 -14.28
N THR A 221 2.97 -7.66 -15.30
CA THR A 221 3.89 -7.70 -16.44
C THR A 221 3.20 -7.17 -17.67
N PHE A 222 3.99 -6.61 -18.57
CA PHE A 222 3.57 -6.15 -19.88
C PHE A 222 4.36 -6.92 -20.94
N ASN A 223 3.69 -7.75 -21.73
CA ASN A 223 4.31 -8.70 -22.66
C ASN A 223 5.37 -9.61 -22.00
N GLY A 224 5.14 -10.00 -20.72
CA GLY A 224 6.09 -10.78 -19.93
C GLY A 224 7.16 -9.98 -19.18
N ASP A 225 7.36 -8.70 -19.51
CA ASP A 225 8.32 -7.83 -18.84
C ASP A 225 7.79 -7.27 -17.53
N LYS A 226 8.59 -7.37 -16.45
CA LYS A 226 8.26 -6.83 -15.14
C LYS A 226 8.57 -5.33 -15.06
N LEU A 227 7.64 -4.56 -14.49
CA LEU A 227 7.85 -3.14 -14.18
C LEU A 227 8.65 -3.01 -12.89
N ALA A 228 9.87 -2.47 -12.99
CA ALA A 228 10.65 -2.13 -11.82
C ALA A 228 10.15 -0.83 -11.17
N GLN A 229 10.23 -0.77 -9.86
CA GLN A 229 9.91 0.41 -9.07
C GLN A 229 10.95 0.63 -7.97
N TYR A 230 11.24 1.89 -7.70
CA TYR A 230 12.02 2.28 -6.53
C TYR A 230 11.46 3.55 -5.90
N ALA A 231 11.76 3.74 -4.63
CA ALA A 231 11.47 4.96 -3.92
C ALA A 231 12.55 5.26 -2.89
N VAL A 232 12.81 6.55 -2.72
CA VAL A 232 13.69 7.09 -1.67
C VAL A 232 12.83 7.94 -0.74
N THR A 233 13.04 7.78 0.55
CA THR A 233 12.31 8.52 1.58
C THR A 233 13.28 9.29 2.46
N ALA A 234 12.86 10.47 2.89
CA ALA A 234 13.53 11.23 3.93
C ALA A 234 12.50 11.77 4.92
N GLY A 235 12.86 11.89 6.18
CA GLY A 235 11.92 12.36 7.19
C GLY A 235 12.60 12.89 8.44
N ILE A 236 11.83 13.67 9.19
CA ILE A 236 12.21 14.18 10.49
C ILE A 236 11.10 13.93 11.51
N GLY A 237 11.47 13.56 12.71
CA GLY A 237 10.58 13.45 13.86
C GLY A 237 10.92 14.53 14.88
N ILE A 238 9.97 15.40 15.19
CA ILE A 238 10.10 16.54 16.09
C ILE A 238 9.42 16.17 17.40
N PRO A 239 10.15 15.95 18.51
CA PRO A 239 9.53 15.61 19.78
C PRO A 239 8.73 16.80 20.32
N VAL A 240 7.47 16.55 20.68
CA VAL A 240 6.56 17.57 21.23
C VAL A 240 6.98 17.98 22.64
N ARG A 241 7.49 17.03 23.43
CA ARG A 241 7.96 17.26 24.80
C ARG A 241 9.35 16.67 24.98
N ARG A 242 10.14 17.26 25.88
CA ARG A 242 11.47 16.76 26.24
C ARG A 242 11.37 15.38 26.87
N GLY A 243 12.12 14.42 26.32
CA GLY A 243 12.09 13.04 26.79
C GLY A 243 10.83 12.25 26.42
N ALA A 244 9.84 12.88 25.78
CA ALA A 244 8.64 12.20 25.34
C ALA A 244 8.86 11.43 24.05
N PHE A 245 8.10 10.36 23.86
CA PHE A 245 8.00 9.63 22.60
C PHE A 245 6.92 10.23 21.67
N SER A 246 6.15 11.21 22.15
CA SER A 246 5.22 11.97 21.33
C SER A 246 5.98 12.87 20.37
N ALA A 247 5.70 12.77 19.09
CA ALA A 247 6.39 13.48 18.04
C ALA A 247 5.46 13.90 16.91
N ILE A 248 5.85 14.95 16.21
CA ILE A 248 5.32 15.32 14.90
C ILE A 248 6.31 14.80 13.89
N ASP A 249 5.86 13.93 13.00
CA ASP A 249 6.67 13.31 11.97
C ASP A 249 6.36 13.95 10.63
N ILE A 250 7.38 14.39 9.91
CA ILE A 250 7.28 14.94 8.56
C ILE A 250 8.12 14.07 7.66
N GLY A 251 7.52 13.59 6.57
CA GLY A 251 8.17 12.71 5.62
C GLY A 251 7.92 13.09 4.19
N VAL A 252 8.90 12.82 3.35
CA VAL A 252 8.81 12.96 1.89
C VAL A 252 9.25 11.67 1.24
N GLU A 253 8.58 11.28 0.16
CA GLU A 253 8.93 10.14 -0.67
C GLU A 253 8.97 10.56 -2.12
N TYR A 254 10.05 10.24 -2.80
CA TYR A 254 10.18 10.32 -4.26
C TYR A 254 10.31 8.92 -4.83
N GLY A 255 9.47 8.58 -5.82
CA GLY A 255 9.48 7.26 -6.43
C GLY A 255 9.27 7.27 -7.93
N ARG A 256 9.75 6.21 -8.57
CA ARG A 256 9.57 5.93 -9.99
C ARG A 256 9.08 4.52 -10.20
N ARG A 257 8.17 4.35 -11.18
CA ARG A 257 7.66 3.07 -11.64
C ARG A 257 7.78 2.96 -13.16
N GLY A 258 8.08 1.76 -13.67
CA GLY A 258 8.14 1.48 -15.09
C GLY A 258 9.32 2.11 -15.82
N TYR A 259 10.36 2.53 -15.12
CA TYR A 259 11.52 3.20 -15.70
C TYR A 259 12.37 2.31 -16.63
N ASN A 260 12.23 1.01 -16.50
CA ASN A 260 13.04 0.02 -17.24
C ASN A 260 12.46 -0.39 -18.61
N ILE A 261 11.14 -0.26 -18.81
CA ILE A 261 10.49 -0.75 -20.04
C ILE A 261 9.53 0.25 -20.69
N ALA A 262 9.24 1.39 -20.05
CA ALA A 262 8.24 2.34 -20.52
C ALA A 262 8.50 2.82 -21.95
N ASP A 263 9.75 3.16 -22.30
CA ASP A 263 10.11 3.65 -23.62
C ASP A 263 9.96 2.59 -24.70
N ARG A 264 10.28 1.33 -24.36
CA ARG A 264 10.23 0.21 -25.31
C ARG A 264 8.80 -0.19 -25.68
N LEU A 265 7.86 -0.02 -24.75
CA LEU A 265 6.46 -0.41 -24.94
C LEU A 265 5.54 0.80 -25.17
N GLY A 266 6.07 2.03 -25.27
CA GLY A 266 5.28 3.25 -25.38
C GLY A 266 4.41 3.52 -24.15
N LEU A 267 4.77 2.96 -23.00
CA LEU A 267 4.04 3.14 -21.75
C LEU A 267 4.49 4.42 -21.03
N VAL A 268 3.59 4.99 -20.24
CA VAL A 268 3.90 6.19 -19.45
C VAL A 268 4.74 5.80 -18.24
N ARG A 269 5.89 6.45 -18.06
CA ARG A 269 6.65 6.38 -16.81
C ARG A 269 5.90 7.14 -15.74
N GLN A 270 5.70 6.53 -14.60
CA GLN A 270 5.14 7.20 -13.44
C GLN A 270 6.26 7.69 -12.53
N GLN A 271 6.30 8.99 -12.28
CA GLN A 271 7.08 9.62 -11.22
C GLN A 271 6.10 10.23 -10.22
N TYR A 272 6.39 10.07 -8.95
CA TYR A 272 5.54 10.63 -7.93
C TYR A 272 6.37 11.19 -6.77
N PHE A 273 5.79 12.20 -6.16
CA PHE A 273 6.26 12.80 -4.92
C PHE A 273 5.13 12.71 -3.90
N LYS A 274 5.41 12.22 -2.70
CA LYS A 274 4.46 12.14 -1.60
C LYS A 274 4.99 12.95 -0.43
N PHE A 275 4.10 13.68 0.20
CA PHE A 275 4.33 14.35 1.46
C PHE A 275 3.43 13.74 2.52
N ALA A 276 3.95 13.50 3.72
CA ALA A 276 3.21 12.93 4.83
C ALA A 276 3.49 13.69 6.12
N ILE A 277 2.44 13.94 6.87
CA ILE A 277 2.54 14.44 8.25
C ILE A 277 1.89 13.41 9.16
N GLY A 278 2.61 13.00 10.17
CA GLY A 278 2.15 12.05 11.18
C GLY A 278 2.24 12.64 12.58
N PHE A 279 1.36 12.17 13.46
CA PHE A 279 1.38 12.52 14.86
C PHE A 279 1.50 11.23 15.66
N THR A 280 2.60 11.09 16.39
CA THR A 280 2.79 10.00 17.34
C THR A 280 2.41 10.53 18.73
N LEU A 281 1.35 9.97 19.30
CA LEU A 281 0.87 10.34 20.62
C LEU A 281 1.12 9.17 21.57
N PHE A 282 1.71 9.47 22.74
CA PHE A 282 1.89 8.50 23.82
C PHE A 282 2.65 7.21 23.47
N ALA A 283 3.46 7.22 22.41
CA ALA A 283 4.39 6.14 22.15
C ALA A 283 5.53 6.20 23.15
N GLY A 284 5.43 5.48 24.24
CA GLY A 284 6.49 5.47 25.24
C GLY A 284 6.42 4.24 26.10
N GLN A 285 7.58 3.62 26.27
CA GLN A 285 7.81 2.69 27.34
C GLN A 285 7.74 3.45 28.66
N MET A 286 6.71 3.15 29.42
CA MET A 286 6.47 3.77 30.71
C MET A 286 7.42 3.20 31.74
N GLU A 287 8.57 3.82 31.90
CA GLU A 287 9.40 3.53 33.05
C GLU A 287 8.80 4.07 34.35
N ASN A 288 7.80 4.96 34.25
CA ASN A 288 7.10 5.60 35.38
C ASN A 288 5.58 5.76 35.21
N GLY A 289 4.90 4.82 34.56
CA GLY A 289 3.45 4.62 34.69
C GLY A 289 2.53 5.82 34.39
N GLU A 290 2.89 6.71 33.48
CA GLU A 290 1.99 7.79 33.05
C GLU A 290 0.94 7.24 32.07
N TYR A 291 -0.21 6.86 32.55
CA TYR A 291 -1.39 6.58 31.73
C TYR A 291 -2.12 7.88 31.41
N TRP A 292 -2.74 7.97 30.25
CA TRP A 292 -3.48 9.16 29.81
C TRP A 292 -4.52 9.68 30.82
N PHE A 293 -5.05 8.78 31.63
CA PHE A 293 -6.05 9.10 32.65
C PHE A 293 -5.52 9.11 34.11
N MET A 294 -4.24 8.96 34.33
CA MET A 294 -3.63 9.08 35.63
C MET A 294 -2.87 10.38 35.76
N ARG A 295 -3.29 11.19 36.74
CA ARG A 295 -2.52 12.35 37.20
C ARG A 295 -1.17 11.84 37.71
N SER A 296 -0.07 12.40 37.21
CA SER A 296 1.24 12.20 37.80
C SER A 296 1.17 12.69 39.24
N LYS A 297 1.42 11.82 40.22
CA LYS A 297 1.69 12.21 41.56
C LYS A 297 3.07 12.83 41.59
N PHE A 298 3.13 14.13 41.80
CA PHE A 298 4.37 14.79 42.20
C PHE A 298 4.51 14.50 43.68
N ASP A 299 5.45 13.67 44.05
CA ASP A 299 6.03 13.63 45.39
C ASP A 299 7.24 14.57 45.42
#